data_b89be9ae69f05d7f2730b412bbb0a277
#
_entry.id   b89be9ae69f05d7f2730b412bbb0a277
#
_cell.length_a   1.000
_cell.length_b   1.000
_cell.length_c   1.000
_cell.angle_alpha   90.00
_cell.angle_beta   90.00
_cell.angle_gamma   90.00
#
_symmetry.space_group_name_H-M   'P 1'
#
loop_
_entity.id
_entity.type
_entity.pdbx_description
1 polymer ?
#
loop_
_entity_poly.entity_id
_entity_poly.type
_entity_poly.pdbx_seq_one_letter_code
_entity_poly.pdbx_strand_id
1 'polypeptide(L)'
;MPITTVVFDAYGTLFDVTAAARRAAEQPGQDKLAEVWEKLADDWRNKQLQYSWLRAVTGDYTPFWEVTKDALDWSMEAADLDDPYLREMLLALYWELPAYKDAAFALAHLKAAGKKTAILSNGSPEMLDGAVDFSGLRENLDQVLSVEDVQVFKPARVVYDMVEANTGATPDEVLFVSANGWDAAGAAAYGFHTVWLNRAGVPVDRLPGQPQHVLPDLSNVPELAGSL
;
A
#
# COMPACT_ATOMS: atom_id res chain seq x y z
N MET A 1 2.41 -22.11 -13.82
CA MET A 1 0.94 -22.31 -14.01
C MET A 1 0.32 -20.99 -14.39
N PRO A 2 -0.88 -20.96 -15.01
CA PRO A 2 -1.50 -19.67 -15.34
C PRO A 2 -1.82 -18.89 -14.06
N ILE A 3 -1.69 -17.59 -14.11
CA ILE A 3 -2.09 -16.72 -12.99
C ILE A 3 -3.59 -16.84 -12.75
N THR A 4 -3.99 -17.17 -11.55
CA THR A 4 -5.39 -17.25 -11.12
C THR A 4 -5.78 -16.12 -10.18
N THR A 5 -4.82 -15.57 -9.46
CA THR A 5 -5.02 -14.58 -8.39
C THR A 5 -4.06 -13.41 -8.56
N VAL A 6 -4.60 -12.18 -8.48
CA VAL A 6 -3.79 -10.95 -8.49
C VAL A 6 -3.92 -10.28 -7.13
N VAL A 7 -2.79 -10.11 -6.46
CA VAL A 7 -2.71 -9.53 -5.11
C VAL A 7 -2.04 -8.18 -5.17
N PHE A 8 -2.66 -7.18 -4.58
CA PHE A 8 -2.19 -5.81 -4.58
C PHE A 8 -1.72 -5.40 -3.17
N ASP A 9 -0.59 -4.74 -3.09
CA ASP A 9 -0.36 -3.84 -1.99
C ASP A 9 -1.39 -2.69 -2.02
N ALA A 10 -1.65 -2.05 -0.87
CA ALA A 10 -2.67 -1.01 -0.76
C ALA A 10 -2.09 0.39 -0.95
N TYR A 11 -1.29 0.83 0.02
CA TYR A 11 -0.83 2.21 0.18
C TYR A 11 0.31 2.57 -0.79
N GLY A 12 0.06 3.52 -1.69
CA GLY A 12 0.94 3.89 -2.80
C GLY A 12 0.71 3.06 -4.07
N THR A 13 0.03 1.92 -3.96
CA THR A 13 -0.29 1.02 -5.06
C THR A 13 -1.71 1.25 -5.60
N LEU A 14 -2.73 1.02 -4.78
CA LEU A 14 -4.12 1.32 -5.07
C LEU A 14 -4.54 2.71 -4.58
N PHE A 15 -4.06 3.13 -3.40
CA PHE A 15 -4.44 4.37 -2.73
C PHE A 15 -3.31 5.40 -2.72
N ASP A 16 -3.65 6.66 -3.02
CA ASP A 16 -2.72 7.79 -3.00
C ASP A 16 -2.44 8.27 -1.57
N VAL A 17 -1.31 7.85 -1.02
CA VAL A 17 -0.91 8.16 0.36
C VAL A 17 -0.58 9.63 0.59
N THR A 18 -0.26 10.40 -0.46
CA THR A 18 0.05 11.83 -0.33
C THR A 18 -1.22 12.68 -0.29
N ALA A 19 -2.36 12.11 -0.65
CA ALA A 19 -3.61 12.83 -0.79
C ALA A 19 -4.08 13.46 0.53
N ALA A 20 -3.80 12.85 1.68
CA ALA A 20 -4.17 13.41 2.98
C ALA A 20 -3.49 14.77 3.22
N ALA A 21 -2.17 14.83 3.11
CA ALA A 21 -1.40 16.08 3.29
C ALA A 21 -1.75 17.12 2.22
N ARG A 22 -1.87 16.70 0.95
CA ARG A 22 -2.24 17.58 -0.16
C ARG A 22 -3.63 18.21 0.06
N ARG A 23 -4.65 17.40 0.39
CA ARG A 23 -6.02 17.89 0.64
C ARG A 23 -6.10 18.79 1.87
N ALA A 24 -5.34 18.48 2.91
CA ALA A 24 -5.25 19.36 4.09
C ALA A 24 -4.61 20.70 3.75
N ALA A 25 -3.54 20.72 2.94
CA ALA A 25 -2.86 21.94 2.51
C ALA A 25 -3.74 22.87 1.66
N GLU A 26 -4.75 22.32 0.97
CA GLU A 26 -5.71 23.09 0.18
C GLU A 26 -6.80 23.76 1.04
N GLN A 27 -6.88 23.45 2.34
CA GLN A 27 -7.90 24.03 3.21
C GLN A 27 -7.57 25.47 3.60
N PRO A 28 -8.59 26.34 3.74
CA PRO A 28 -8.37 27.71 4.20
C PRO A 28 -7.65 27.76 5.56
N GLY A 29 -6.67 28.63 5.68
CA GLY A 29 -5.90 28.84 6.90
C GLY A 29 -4.74 27.86 7.09
N GLN A 30 -4.44 27.01 6.12
CA GLN A 30 -3.32 26.05 6.16
C GLN A 30 -2.09 26.55 5.38
N ASP A 31 -1.82 27.85 5.38
CA ASP A 31 -0.73 28.47 4.60
C ASP A 31 0.64 27.85 4.93
N LYS A 32 0.92 27.59 6.21
CA LYS A 32 2.17 26.98 6.66
C LYS A 32 2.30 25.53 6.16
N LEU A 33 1.22 24.76 6.22
CA LEU A 33 1.20 23.40 5.65
C LEU A 33 1.37 23.43 4.14
N ALA A 34 0.75 24.38 3.45
CA ALA A 34 0.86 24.51 1.99
C ALA A 34 2.30 24.67 1.50
N GLU A 35 3.18 25.28 2.30
CA GLU A 35 4.60 25.41 1.99
C GLU A 35 5.41 24.11 2.18
N VAL A 36 4.94 23.18 3.01
CA VAL A 36 5.76 22.02 3.45
C VAL A 36 5.06 20.66 3.27
N TRP A 37 3.85 20.61 2.73
CA TRP A 37 3.03 19.39 2.69
C TRP A 37 3.70 18.23 1.96
N GLU A 38 4.46 18.46 0.90
CA GLU A 38 5.18 17.41 0.17
C GLU A 38 6.21 16.76 1.08
N LYS A 39 7.02 17.57 1.76
CA LYS A 39 8.00 17.06 2.71
C LYS A 39 7.35 16.36 3.89
N LEU A 40 6.24 16.90 4.42
CA LEU A 40 5.48 16.27 5.49
C LEU A 40 4.97 14.88 5.05
N ALA A 41 4.39 14.77 3.84
CA ALA A 41 3.89 13.52 3.31
C ALA A 41 5.00 12.47 3.14
N ASP A 42 6.15 12.88 2.62
CA ASP A 42 7.33 12.02 2.44
C ASP A 42 7.90 11.57 3.79
N ASP A 43 8.06 12.47 4.74
CA ASP A 43 8.55 12.13 6.08
C ASP A 43 7.57 11.20 6.80
N TRP A 44 6.26 11.49 6.73
CA TRP A 44 5.22 10.64 7.32
C TRP A 44 5.28 9.22 6.74
N ARG A 45 5.33 9.09 5.41
CA ARG A 45 5.45 7.79 4.75
C ARG A 45 6.74 7.08 5.12
N ASN A 46 7.87 7.76 5.10
CA ASN A 46 9.17 7.19 5.43
C ASN A 46 9.22 6.69 6.89
N LYS A 47 8.63 7.43 7.83
CA LYS A 47 8.54 7.02 9.24
C LYS A 47 7.61 5.84 9.46
N GLN A 48 6.45 5.80 8.79
CA GLN A 48 5.60 4.60 8.81
C GLN A 48 6.36 3.34 8.40
N LEU A 49 7.10 3.40 7.29
CA LEU A 49 7.90 2.27 6.81
C LEU A 49 9.04 1.93 7.77
N GLN A 50 9.80 2.93 8.21
CA GLN A 50 10.91 2.73 9.15
C GLN A 50 10.44 2.08 10.45
N TYR A 51 9.36 2.57 11.04
CA TYR A 51 8.82 2.04 12.30
C TYR A 51 8.25 0.63 12.11
N SER A 52 7.59 0.35 10.98
CA SER A 52 7.10 -1.00 10.67
C SER A 52 8.25 -2.01 10.57
N TRP A 53 9.32 -1.67 9.85
CA TRP A 53 10.46 -2.57 9.69
C TRP A 53 11.21 -2.81 10.99
N LEU A 54 11.45 -1.75 11.79
CA LEU A 54 12.11 -1.90 13.08
C LEU A 54 11.28 -2.77 14.02
N ARG A 55 9.95 -2.58 14.08
CA ARG A 55 9.07 -3.42 14.88
C ARG A 55 9.04 -4.88 14.39
N ALA A 56 9.05 -5.10 13.08
CA ALA A 56 9.14 -6.46 12.53
C ALA A 56 10.45 -7.16 12.94
N VAL A 57 11.58 -6.42 12.98
CA VAL A 57 12.90 -6.97 13.39
C VAL A 57 12.98 -7.19 14.90
N THR A 58 12.42 -6.29 15.71
CA THR A 58 12.46 -6.39 17.18
C THR A 58 11.41 -7.34 17.75
N GLY A 59 10.39 -7.70 16.94
CA GLY A 59 9.25 -8.50 17.40
C GLY A 59 8.28 -7.71 18.29
N ASP A 60 8.31 -6.39 18.24
CA ASP A 60 7.47 -5.49 19.04
C ASP A 60 6.34 -4.91 18.17
N TYR A 61 5.36 -5.76 17.85
CA TYR A 61 4.23 -5.40 17.01
C TYR A 61 3.27 -4.42 17.71
N THR A 62 2.72 -3.50 16.93
CA THR A 62 1.56 -2.66 17.28
C THR A 62 0.71 -2.46 16.04
N PRO A 63 -0.62 -2.22 16.14
CA PRO A 63 -1.46 -1.96 14.97
C PRO A 63 -0.90 -0.85 14.08
N PHE A 64 -1.06 -0.99 12.78
CA PHE A 64 -0.49 -0.02 11.83
C PHE A 64 -1.06 1.39 11.98
N TRP A 65 -2.27 1.50 12.53
CA TRP A 65 -2.85 2.80 12.86
C TRP A 65 -2.03 3.56 13.92
N GLU A 66 -1.54 2.85 14.94
CA GLU A 66 -0.65 3.46 15.95
C GLU A 66 0.67 3.90 15.31
N VAL A 67 1.26 3.05 14.44
CA VAL A 67 2.45 3.41 13.66
C VAL A 67 2.21 4.64 12.78
N THR A 68 1.01 4.75 12.21
CA THR A 68 0.60 5.89 11.38
C THR A 68 0.53 7.18 12.19
N LYS A 69 -0.02 7.14 13.40
CA LYS A 69 -0.09 8.28 14.32
C LYS A 69 1.29 8.71 14.79
N ASP A 70 2.10 7.74 15.27
CA ASP A 70 3.46 8.01 15.73
C ASP A 70 4.33 8.65 14.63
N ALA A 71 4.17 8.16 13.39
CA ALA A 71 4.87 8.70 12.23
C ALA A 71 4.42 10.11 11.87
N LEU A 72 3.11 10.41 11.98
CA LEU A 72 2.59 11.75 11.76
C LEU A 72 3.11 12.71 12.82
N ASP A 73 3.05 12.33 14.09
CA ASP A 73 3.51 13.16 15.21
C ASP A 73 4.98 13.55 15.03
N TRP A 74 5.82 12.58 14.68
CA TRP A 74 7.23 12.86 14.36
C TRP A 74 7.38 13.83 13.16
N SER A 75 6.58 13.64 12.11
CA SER A 75 6.69 14.44 10.89
C SER A 75 6.19 15.87 11.08
N MET A 76 5.15 16.06 11.89
CA MET A 76 4.66 17.39 12.27
C MET A 76 5.68 18.13 13.13
N GLU A 77 6.30 17.46 14.11
CA GLU A 77 7.38 18.03 14.91
C GLU A 77 8.57 18.43 14.03
N ALA A 78 8.99 17.57 13.10
CA ALA A 78 10.09 17.87 12.16
C ALA A 78 9.80 19.02 11.19
N ALA A 79 8.52 19.29 10.92
CA ALA A 79 8.05 20.42 10.10
C ALA A 79 7.71 21.66 10.93
N ASP A 80 7.92 21.64 12.25
CA ASP A 80 7.55 22.72 13.19
C ASP A 80 6.05 23.10 13.08
N LEU A 81 5.19 22.08 12.94
CA LEU A 81 3.73 22.18 12.88
C LEU A 81 3.15 21.72 14.23
N ASP A 82 2.99 22.66 15.17
CA ASP A 82 2.37 22.41 16.46
C ASP A 82 0.88 22.83 16.42
N ASP A 83 0.05 21.99 15.82
CA ASP A 83 -1.38 22.23 15.67
C ASP A 83 -2.18 20.90 15.84
N PRO A 84 -2.79 20.68 17.01
CA PRO A 84 -3.61 19.49 17.25
C PRO A 84 -4.82 19.38 16.30
N TYR A 85 -5.35 20.49 15.82
CA TYR A 85 -6.46 20.51 14.88
C TYR A 85 -6.04 19.98 13.50
N LEU A 86 -4.88 20.43 13.03
CA LEU A 86 -4.27 19.95 11.79
C LEU A 86 -3.95 18.44 11.89
N ARG A 87 -3.42 18.00 13.04
CA ARG A 87 -3.16 16.58 13.30
C ARG A 87 -4.39 15.72 13.09
N GLU A 88 -5.50 16.05 13.76
CA GLU A 88 -6.75 15.31 13.64
C GLU A 88 -7.31 15.37 12.21
N MET A 89 -7.18 16.49 11.52
CA MET A 89 -7.58 16.63 10.11
C MET A 89 -6.78 15.68 9.21
N LEU A 90 -5.45 15.63 9.36
CA LEU A 90 -4.58 14.76 8.58
C LEU A 90 -4.92 13.28 8.81
N LEU A 91 -5.14 12.89 10.07
CA LEU A 91 -5.56 11.52 10.42
C LEU A 91 -6.93 11.18 9.82
N ALA A 92 -7.91 12.08 9.91
CA ALA A 92 -9.22 11.87 9.29
C ALA A 92 -9.13 11.68 7.78
N LEU A 93 -8.32 12.50 7.09
CA LEU A 93 -8.11 12.40 5.65
C LEU A 93 -7.34 11.12 5.25
N TYR A 94 -6.56 10.55 6.16
CA TYR A 94 -5.85 9.30 5.92
C TYR A 94 -6.79 8.07 5.92
N TRP A 95 -7.93 8.14 6.58
CA TRP A 95 -8.99 7.13 6.47
C TRP A 95 -9.71 7.13 5.12
N GLU A 96 -9.72 8.27 4.44
CA GLU A 96 -10.44 8.53 3.20
C GLU A 96 -9.48 8.76 2.04
N LEU A 97 -8.46 7.89 1.90
CA LEU A 97 -7.53 7.99 0.79
C LEU A 97 -8.22 7.66 -0.54
N PRO A 98 -8.11 8.53 -1.54
CA PRO A 98 -8.61 8.23 -2.88
C PRO A 98 -7.76 7.15 -3.53
N ALA A 99 -8.39 6.30 -4.34
CA ALA A 99 -7.65 5.41 -5.22
C ALA A 99 -6.97 6.18 -6.36
N TYR A 100 -5.88 5.64 -6.86
CA TYR A 100 -5.32 6.08 -8.14
C TYR A 100 -6.34 5.84 -9.27
N LYS A 101 -6.32 6.71 -10.29
CA LYS A 101 -7.31 6.70 -11.39
C LYS A 101 -7.34 5.39 -12.18
N ASP A 102 -6.24 4.66 -12.21
CA ASP A 102 -6.05 3.39 -12.91
C ASP A 102 -6.51 2.17 -12.10
N ALA A 103 -6.75 2.31 -10.79
CA ALA A 103 -7.05 1.20 -9.89
C ALA A 103 -8.40 0.53 -10.19
N ALA A 104 -9.47 1.31 -10.28
CA ALA A 104 -10.82 0.78 -10.54
C ALA A 104 -10.91 0.05 -11.89
N PHE A 105 -10.26 0.62 -12.92
CA PHE A 105 -10.18 -0.01 -14.25
C PHE A 105 -9.45 -1.36 -14.18
N ALA A 106 -8.27 -1.40 -13.58
CA ALA A 106 -7.47 -2.61 -13.50
C ALA A 106 -8.20 -3.73 -12.76
N LEU A 107 -8.78 -3.43 -11.59
CA LEU A 107 -9.51 -4.41 -10.78
C LEU A 107 -10.75 -4.94 -11.52
N ALA A 108 -11.55 -4.08 -12.15
CA ALA A 108 -12.74 -4.48 -12.91
C ALA A 108 -12.39 -5.40 -14.08
N HIS A 109 -11.30 -5.11 -14.81
CA HIS A 109 -10.87 -5.94 -15.95
C HIS A 109 -10.34 -7.30 -15.49
N LEU A 110 -9.58 -7.37 -14.38
CA LEU A 110 -9.14 -8.62 -13.81
C LEU A 110 -10.33 -9.50 -13.39
N LYS A 111 -11.30 -8.91 -12.74
CA LYS A 111 -12.52 -9.61 -12.32
C LYS A 111 -13.33 -10.11 -13.52
N ALA A 112 -13.49 -9.29 -14.55
CA ALA A 112 -14.13 -9.68 -15.81
C ALA A 112 -13.38 -10.82 -16.54
N ALA A 113 -12.06 -10.90 -16.38
CA ALA A 113 -11.22 -11.99 -16.89
C ALA A 113 -11.24 -13.25 -15.97
N GLY A 114 -12.06 -13.27 -14.93
CA GLY A 114 -12.20 -14.41 -14.02
C GLY A 114 -11.03 -14.58 -13.04
N LYS A 115 -10.19 -13.56 -12.88
CA LYS A 115 -9.11 -13.58 -11.88
C LYS A 115 -9.67 -13.23 -10.50
N LYS A 116 -9.18 -13.90 -9.45
CA LYS A 116 -9.40 -13.44 -8.07
C LYS A 116 -8.54 -12.20 -7.82
N THR A 117 -9.09 -11.25 -7.07
CA THR A 117 -8.40 -10.01 -6.71
C THR A 117 -8.35 -9.84 -5.20
N ALA A 118 -7.19 -9.53 -4.66
CA ALA A 118 -7.01 -9.36 -3.24
C ALA A 118 -6.10 -8.18 -2.90
N ILE A 119 -6.28 -7.61 -1.71
CA ILE A 119 -5.31 -6.74 -1.07
C ILE A 119 -4.52 -7.56 -0.04
N LEU A 120 -3.22 -7.35 0.05
CA LEU A 120 -2.36 -7.74 1.17
C LEU A 120 -1.60 -6.51 1.66
N SER A 121 -1.85 -6.05 2.88
CA SER A 121 -1.37 -4.76 3.36
C SER A 121 -0.89 -4.77 4.80
N ASN A 122 0.02 -3.84 5.11
CA ASN A 122 0.40 -3.50 6.48
C ASN A 122 -0.72 -2.77 7.24
N GLY A 123 -1.69 -2.19 6.54
CA GLY A 123 -2.80 -1.42 7.13
C GLY A 123 -3.68 -2.25 8.05
N SER A 124 -4.19 -1.62 9.11
CA SER A 124 -5.21 -2.22 9.99
C SER A 124 -6.51 -2.50 9.21
N PRO A 125 -7.30 -3.50 9.60
CA PRO A 125 -8.54 -3.84 8.90
C PRO A 125 -9.46 -2.64 8.68
N GLU A 126 -9.68 -1.84 9.71
CA GLU A 126 -10.55 -0.66 9.65
C GLU A 126 -10.01 0.42 8.69
N MET A 127 -8.68 0.63 8.65
CA MET A 127 -8.05 1.57 7.71
C MET A 127 -8.26 1.11 6.26
N LEU A 128 -8.13 -0.20 6.01
CA LEU A 128 -8.31 -0.77 4.68
C LEU A 128 -9.78 -0.69 4.26
N ASP A 129 -10.70 -1.02 5.15
CA ASP A 129 -12.14 -0.91 4.91
C ASP A 129 -12.53 0.53 4.57
N GLY A 130 -12.06 1.51 5.35
CA GLY A 130 -12.30 2.93 5.10
C GLY A 130 -11.84 3.36 3.70
N ALA A 131 -10.60 3.04 3.34
CA ALA A 131 -10.03 3.40 2.03
C ALA A 131 -10.74 2.68 0.86
N VAL A 132 -11.05 1.39 1.02
CA VAL A 132 -11.75 0.58 0.00
C VAL A 132 -13.17 1.10 -0.24
N ASP A 133 -13.91 1.42 0.83
CA ASP A 133 -15.28 1.90 0.74
C ASP A 133 -15.33 3.33 0.20
N PHE A 134 -14.46 4.23 0.68
CA PHE A 134 -14.37 5.60 0.19
C PHE A 134 -14.05 5.66 -1.31
N SER A 135 -13.17 4.78 -1.78
CA SER A 135 -12.76 4.74 -3.19
C SER A 135 -13.69 3.91 -4.10
N GLY A 136 -14.71 3.24 -3.54
CA GLY A 136 -15.68 2.43 -4.29
C GLY A 136 -15.10 1.17 -4.91
N LEU A 137 -14.02 0.61 -4.34
CA LEU A 137 -13.34 -0.57 -4.90
C LEU A 137 -13.88 -1.91 -4.38
N ARG A 138 -14.79 -1.90 -3.38
CA ARG A 138 -15.27 -3.09 -2.66
C ARG A 138 -15.76 -4.21 -3.58
N GLU A 139 -16.57 -3.89 -4.59
CA GLU A 139 -17.16 -4.88 -5.48
C GLU A 139 -16.12 -5.59 -6.39
N ASN A 140 -14.95 -5.00 -6.54
CA ASN A 140 -13.88 -5.53 -7.37
C ASN A 140 -12.78 -6.25 -6.56
N LEU A 141 -12.99 -6.47 -5.26
CA LEU A 141 -12.05 -7.16 -4.38
C LEU A 141 -12.72 -8.39 -3.77
N ASP A 142 -12.08 -9.55 -3.91
CA ASP A 142 -12.55 -10.80 -3.31
C ASP A 142 -12.05 -10.98 -1.88
N GLN A 143 -10.86 -10.42 -1.56
CA GLN A 143 -10.24 -10.48 -0.23
C GLN A 143 -9.52 -9.17 0.10
N VAL A 144 -9.54 -8.80 1.38
CA VAL A 144 -8.73 -7.71 1.95
C VAL A 144 -8.00 -8.28 3.16
N LEU A 145 -6.69 -8.50 3.02
CA LEU A 145 -5.86 -9.15 4.02
C LEU A 145 -4.99 -8.12 4.75
N SER A 146 -5.10 -8.10 6.06
CA SER A 146 -4.29 -7.26 6.95
C SER A 146 -3.23 -8.09 7.66
N VAL A 147 -2.02 -7.55 7.79
CA VAL A 147 -0.95 -8.16 8.59
C VAL A 147 -1.28 -8.29 10.08
N GLU A 148 -2.36 -7.67 10.55
CA GLU A 148 -2.82 -7.81 11.95
C GLU A 148 -3.14 -9.26 12.31
N ASP A 149 -3.56 -10.08 11.34
CA ASP A 149 -3.81 -11.50 11.56
C ASP A 149 -2.54 -12.28 11.95
N VAL A 150 -1.37 -11.82 11.55
CA VAL A 150 -0.07 -12.46 11.83
C VAL A 150 0.85 -11.62 12.71
N GLN A 151 0.45 -10.41 13.08
CA GLN A 151 1.14 -9.50 13.99
C GLN A 151 2.61 -9.24 13.65
N VAL A 152 2.92 -9.14 12.36
CA VAL A 152 4.24 -8.74 11.84
C VAL A 152 4.06 -8.05 10.49
N PHE A 153 4.93 -7.07 10.21
CA PHE A 153 4.85 -6.28 8.98
C PHE A 153 5.59 -6.95 7.82
N LYS A 154 5.16 -6.64 6.58
CA LYS A 154 5.94 -6.90 5.38
C LYS A 154 7.37 -6.34 5.56
N PRO A 155 8.40 -6.99 4.99
CA PRO A 155 8.37 -8.13 4.10
C PRO A 155 8.59 -9.49 4.83
N ALA A 156 8.08 -9.69 6.04
CA ALA A 156 8.18 -10.98 6.72
C ALA A 156 7.44 -12.06 5.91
N ARG A 157 8.07 -13.25 5.72
CA ARG A 157 7.53 -14.32 4.86
C ARG A 157 6.13 -14.77 5.26
N VAL A 158 5.85 -14.85 6.56
CA VAL A 158 4.54 -15.26 7.10
C VAL A 158 3.39 -14.35 6.61
N VAL A 159 3.68 -13.10 6.26
CA VAL A 159 2.69 -12.19 5.66
C VAL A 159 2.29 -12.66 4.27
N TYR A 160 3.25 -13.10 3.46
CA TYR A 160 2.95 -13.60 2.10
C TYR A 160 2.30 -14.99 2.15
N ASP A 161 2.55 -15.81 3.19
CA ASP A 161 1.87 -17.10 3.43
C ASP A 161 0.34 -16.92 3.55
N MET A 162 -0.13 -15.76 4.00
CA MET A 162 -1.56 -15.43 4.10
C MET A 162 -2.29 -15.52 2.74
N VAL A 163 -1.60 -15.29 1.63
CA VAL A 163 -2.22 -15.32 0.30
C VAL A 163 -2.72 -16.72 -0.01
N GLU A 164 -1.87 -17.74 0.10
CA GLU A 164 -2.28 -19.12 -0.13
C GLU A 164 -3.36 -19.57 0.86
N ALA A 165 -3.19 -19.25 2.14
CA ALA A 165 -4.14 -19.60 3.19
C ALA A 165 -5.56 -19.06 2.95
N ASN A 166 -5.69 -17.86 2.36
CA ASN A 166 -6.99 -17.19 2.17
C ASN A 166 -7.56 -17.34 0.75
N THR A 167 -6.71 -17.53 -0.27
CA THR A 167 -7.16 -17.60 -1.66
C THR A 167 -7.12 -19.02 -2.23
N GLY A 168 -6.32 -19.90 -1.64
CA GLY A 168 -6.02 -21.23 -2.14
C GLY A 168 -5.06 -21.26 -3.34
N ALA A 169 -4.56 -20.09 -3.79
CA ALA A 169 -3.62 -19.97 -4.91
C ALA A 169 -2.19 -20.28 -4.43
N THR A 170 -1.50 -21.18 -5.13
CA THR A 170 -0.07 -21.43 -4.88
C THR A 170 0.78 -20.27 -5.34
N PRO A 171 2.01 -20.10 -4.84
CA PRO A 171 2.84 -18.93 -5.18
C PRO A 171 3.03 -18.70 -6.68
N ASP A 172 3.14 -19.71 -7.49
CA ASP A 172 3.30 -19.64 -8.95
C ASP A 172 2.00 -19.33 -9.73
N GLU A 173 0.85 -19.31 -9.03
CA GLU A 173 -0.45 -18.87 -9.57
C GLU A 173 -0.77 -17.41 -9.19
N VAL A 174 0.10 -16.74 -8.41
CA VAL A 174 -0.11 -15.39 -7.89
C VAL A 174 0.71 -14.37 -8.67
N LEU A 175 0.04 -13.31 -9.14
CA LEU A 175 0.70 -12.07 -9.57
C LEU A 175 0.59 -11.04 -8.45
N PHE A 176 1.71 -10.71 -7.83
CA PHE A 176 1.78 -9.69 -6.76
C PHE A 176 2.16 -8.33 -7.37
N VAL A 177 1.41 -7.29 -7.03
CA VAL A 177 1.56 -5.95 -7.60
C VAL A 177 1.79 -4.94 -6.48
N SER A 178 2.92 -4.24 -6.51
CA SER A 178 3.24 -3.20 -5.52
C SER A 178 3.98 -2.03 -6.15
N ALA A 179 3.65 -0.80 -5.74
CA ALA A 179 4.44 0.39 -6.06
C ALA A 179 5.63 0.57 -5.09
N ASN A 180 5.66 -0.17 -4.00
CA ASN A 180 6.78 -0.19 -3.07
C ASN A 180 7.84 -1.20 -3.56
N GLY A 181 9.00 -0.73 -4.02
CA GLY A 181 10.06 -1.57 -4.58
C GLY A 181 10.53 -2.66 -3.61
N TRP A 182 10.65 -2.33 -2.32
CA TRP A 182 11.02 -3.26 -1.26
C TRP A 182 9.98 -4.40 -1.06
N ASP A 183 8.68 -4.10 -1.24
CA ASP A 183 7.61 -5.08 -1.11
C ASP A 183 7.54 -5.99 -2.34
N ALA A 184 7.67 -5.41 -3.55
CA ALA A 184 7.81 -6.19 -4.78
C ALA A 184 9.02 -7.13 -4.74
N ALA A 185 10.16 -6.65 -4.20
CA ALA A 185 11.35 -7.48 -3.99
C ALA A 185 11.12 -8.60 -2.96
N GLY A 186 10.43 -8.30 -1.85
CA GLY A 186 10.05 -9.27 -0.83
C GLY A 186 9.13 -10.37 -1.38
N ALA A 187 8.11 -9.98 -2.15
CA ALA A 187 7.18 -10.89 -2.80
C ALA A 187 7.86 -11.77 -3.87
N ALA A 188 8.81 -11.20 -4.64
CA ALA A 188 9.63 -11.97 -5.59
C ALA A 188 10.53 -12.98 -4.88
N ALA A 189 11.18 -12.60 -3.78
CA ALA A 189 11.98 -13.49 -2.96
C ALA A 189 11.15 -14.58 -2.25
N TYR A 190 9.86 -14.32 -2.03
CA TYR A 190 8.92 -15.32 -1.51
C TYR A 190 8.59 -16.38 -2.56
N GLY A 191 8.45 -16.01 -3.83
CA GLY A 191 8.18 -16.92 -4.96
C GLY A 191 6.98 -16.53 -5.82
N PHE A 192 6.37 -15.37 -5.61
CA PHE A 192 5.31 -14.86 -6.48
C PHE A 192 5.85 -14.36 -7.81
N HIS A 193 5.03 -14.40 -8.86
CA HIS A 193 5.21 -13.50 -9.99
C HIS A 193 4.96 -12.07 -9.53
N THR A 194 5.84 -11.12 -9.86
CA THR A 194 5.76 -9.77 -9.31
C THR A 194 5.83 -8.68 -10.35
N VAL A 195 5.02 -7.66 -10.13
CA VAL A 195 5.06 -6.37 -10.82
C VAL A 195 5.47 -5.29 -9.83
N TRP A 196 6.49 -4.55 -10.13
CA TRP A 196 6.76 -3.29 -9.49
C TRP A 196 6.15 -2.14 -10.30
N LEU A 197 5.25 -1.38 -9.68
CA LEU A 197 4.68 -0.16 -10.28
C LEU A 197 5.61 1.02 -10.02
N ASN A 198 6.45 1.31 -10.98
CA ASN A 198 7.41 2.41 -10.88
C ASN A 198 6.79 3.74 -11.33
N ARG A 199 5.82 4.24 -10.55
CA ARG A 199 5.11 5.49 -10.84
C ARG A 199 6.03 6.72 -10.88
N ALA A 200 7.12 6.69 -10.11
CA ALA A 200 8.06 7.82 -9.97
C ALA A 200 9.27 7.74 -10.94
N GLY A 201 9.42 6.66 -11.71
CA GLY A 201 10.54 6.48 -12.63
C GLY A 201 11.91 6.39 -11.95
N VAL A 202 11.97 5.86 -10.72
CA VAL A 202 13.22 5.74 -9.95
C VAL A 202 13.97 4.44 -10.29
N PRO A 203 15.26 4.32 -9.94
CA PRO A 203 16.03 3.08 -10.13
C PRO A 203 15.43 1.90 -9.36
N VAL A 204 15.60 0.69 -9.88
CA VAL A 204 15.22 -0.57 -9.20
C VAL A 204 16.05 -0.74 -7.92
N ASP A 205 15.38 -1.13 -6.84
CA ASP A 205 16.02 -1.46 -5.58
C ASP A 205 16.99 -2.64 -5.71
N ARG A 206 18.13 -2.57 -5.00
CA ARG A 206 19.16 -3.62 -5.03
C ARG A 206 18.97 -4.58 -3.86
N LEU A 207 17.79 -5.24 -3.85
CA LEU A 207 17.40 -6.22 -2.85
C LEU A 207 17.54 -7.66 -3.40
N PRO A 208 17.57 -8.70 -2.54
CA PRO A 208 17.76 -10.09 -2.98
C PRO A 208 16.72 -10.59 -3.98
N GLY A 209 15.44 -10.23 -3.80
CA GLY A 209 14.38 -10.51 -4.78
C GLY A 209 14.32 -9.40 -5.83
N GLN A 210 14.03 -9.79 -7.07
CA GLN A 210 13.86 -8.83 -8.17
C GLN A 210 12.49 -9.02 -8.79
N PRO A 211 11.68 -7.96 -8.95
CA PRO A 211 10.41 -8.05 -9.65
C PRO A 211 10.67 -8.44 -11.11
N GLN A 212 9.86 -9.37 -11.64
CA GLN A 212 10.00 -9.84 -13.02
C GLN A 212 9.48 -8.81 -14.02
N HIS A 213 8.56 -7.93 -13.60
CA HIS A 213 7.98 -6.90 -14.46
C HIS A 213 8.04 -5.54 -13.76
N VAL A 214 8.27 -4.50 -14.56
CA VAL A 214 8.22 -3.10 -14.14
C VAL A 214 7.22 -2.37 -15.04
N LEU A 215 6.18 -1.82 -14.44
CA LEU A 215 5.14 -1.07 -15.15
C LEU A 215 5.05 0.36 -14.57
N PRO A 216 4.67 1.36 -15.38
CA PRO A 216 4.53 2.72 -14.88
C PRO A 216 3.26 2.91 -14.03
N ASP A 217 2.22 2.10 -14.27
CA ASP A 217 0.93 2.17 -13.63
C ASP A 217 0.17 0.83 -13.74
N LEU A 218 -1.09 0.79 -13.27
CA LEU A 218 -1.93 -0.42 -13.25
C LEU A 218 -2.56 -0.77 -14.60
N SER A 219 -2.50 0.10 -15.61
CA SER A 219 -3.29 -0.03 -16.84
C SER A 219 -3.01 -1.34 -17.60
N ASN A 220 -1.77 -1.82 -17.58
CA ASN A 220 -1.35 -3.03 -18.29
C ASN A 220 -1.31 -4.29 -17.40
N VAL A 221 -1.66 -4.19 -16.11
CA VAL A 221 -1.68 -5.35 -15.22
C VAL A 221 -2.67 -6.42 -15.65
N PRO A 222 -3.91 -6.09 -16.12
CA PRO A 222 -4.85 -7.12 -16.59
C PRO A 222 -4.34 -7.91 -17.80
N GLU A 223 -3.73 -7.24 -18.79
CA GLU A 223 -3.15 -7.91 -19.97
C GLU A 223 -1.99 -8.82 -19.57
N LEU A 224 -1.10 -8.33 -18.70
CA LEU A 224 0.02 -9.14 -18.20
C LEU A 224 -0.48 -10.38 -17.45
N ALA A 225 -1.46 -10.24 -16.54
CA ALA A 225 -2.05 -11.36 -15.81
C ALA A 225 -2.74 -12.39 -16.72
N GLY A 226 -3.20 -11.98 -17.88
CA GLY A 226 -3.76 -12.87 -18.91
C GLY A 226 -2.73 -13.59 -19.76
N SER A 227 -1.50 -13.07 -19.84
CA SER A 227 -0.42 -13.61 -20.66
C SER A 227 0.52 -14.58 -19.92
N LEU A 228 0.50 -14.56 -18.60
CA LEU A 228 1.25 -15.46 -17.72
C LEU A 228 0.44 -16.70 -17.35
#